data_7d2fcfaa94f5b049e2bac4ac5aba8e13
#
_entry.id   7d2fcfaa94f5b049e2bac4ac5aba8e13
#
_cell.length_a   1.000
_cell.length_b   1.000
_cell.length_c   1.000
_cell.angle_alpha   90.00
_cell.angle_beta   90.00
_cell.angle_gamma   90.00
#
_symmetry.space_group_name_H-M   'P 1'
#
loop_
_entity.id
_entity.type
_entity.pdbx_description
1 polymer ?
#
loop_
_entity_poly.entity_id
_entity_poly.type
_entity_poly.pdbx_seq_one_letter_code
_entity_poly.pdbx_strand_id
1 'polypeptide(L)'
;MFELKTVALFLATAVAEIAGCYLPYLWLKESKPAWLLIPGALSLGLFVWLLSLHPTATGRVYAAYGGVYVFVAILWLWLVNGEKPTTWDIAGALVAISGMAIIMFSPRPA
;
A
#
# COMPACT_ATOMS: atom_id res chain seq x y z
N MET A 1 -17.86 -11.42 0.36
CA MET A 1 -17.18 -11.65 -0.92
C MET A 1 -16.14 -10.56 -1.16
N PHE A 2 -15.02 -10.93 -1.74
CA PHE A 2 -13.96 -9.98 -2.06
C PHE A 2 -14.30 -9.32 -3.40
N GLU A 3 -14.54 -8.03 -3.39
CA GLU A 3 -15.00 -7.31 -4.57
C GLU A 3 -13.86 -6.57 -5.24
N LEU A 4 -13.99 -6.39 -6.56
CA LEU A 4 -13.05 -5.58 -7.33
C LEU A 4 -12.93 -4.17 -6.76
N LYS A 5 -14.04 -3.61 -6.30
CA LYS A 5 -14.07 -2.31 -5.65
C LYS A 5 -13.15 -2.27 -4.42
N THR A 6 -13.15 -3.33 -3.61
CA THR A 6 -12.30 -3.42 -2.43
C THR A 6 -10.82 -3.49 -2.82
N VAL A 7 -10.49 -4.25 -3.86
CA VAL A 7 -9.12 -4.33 -4.38
C VAL A 7 -8.66 -2.96 -4.86
N ALA A 8 -9.50 -2.28 -5.62
CA ALA A 8 -9.18 -0.93 -6.12
C ALA A 8 -8.95 0.04 -4.97
N LEU A 9 -9.76 -0.05 -3.91
CA LEU A 9 -9.62 0.79 -2.73
C LEU A 9 -8.30 0.51 -2.00
N PHE A 10 -7.92 -0.76 -1.85
CA PHE A 10 -6.63 -1.11 -1.25
C PHE A 10 -5.47 -0.56 -2.08
N LEU A 11 -5.54 -0.68 -3.40
CA LEU A 11 -4.48 -0.17 -4.27
C LEU A 11 -4.35 1.34 -4.16
N ALA A 12 -5.48 2.06 -4.17
CA ALA A 12 -5.47 3.52 -4.04
C ALA A 12 -4.90 3.93 -2.68
N THR A 13 -5.27 3.23 -1.62
CA THR A 13 -4.80 3.50 -0.27
C THR A 13 -3.28 3.29 -0.18
N ALA A 14 -2.78 2.21 -0.75
CA ALA A 14 -1.35 1.91 -0.73
C ALA A 14 -0.54 2.96 -1.50
N VAL A 15 -1.02 3.37 -2.67
CA VAL A 15 -0.34 4.40 -3.45
C VAL A 15 -0.32 5.72 -2.70
N ALA A 16 -1.43 6.09 -2.06
CA ALA A 16 -1.51 7.34 -1.29
C ALA A 16 -0.51 7.34 -0.12
N GLU A 17 -0.38 6.22 0.57
CA GLU A 17 0.56 6.11 1.68
C GLU A 17 2.00 6.18 1.18
N ILE A 18 2.34 5.42 0.17
CA ILE A 18 3.70 5.38 -0.36
C ILE A 18 4.10 6.76 -0.88
N ALA A 19 3.24 7.40 -1.67
CA ALA A 19 3.52 8.73 -2.18
C ALA A 19 3.66 9.74 -1.05
N GLY A 20 2.78 9.65 -0.04
CA GLY A 20 2.81 10.55 1.11
C GLY A 20 4.09 10.42 1.92
N CYS A 21 4.67 9.23 1.99
CA CYS A 21 5.94 9.01 2.69
C CYS A 21 7.14 9.31 1.79
N TYR A 22 7.03 9.05 0.49
CA TYR A 22 8.12 9.24 -0.45
C TYR A 22 8.48 10.71 -0.64
N LEU A 23 7.48 11.59 -0.70
CA LEU A 23 7.73 13.02 -0.93
C LEU A 23 8.54 13.67 0.21
N PRO A 24 8.17 13.48 1.49
CA PRO A 24 9.04 13.96 2.59
C PRO A 24 10.41 13.27 2.59
N TYR A 25 10.47 11.99 2.20
CA TYR A 25 11.74 11.27 2.09
C TYR A 25 12.68 11.97 1.10
N LEU A 26 12.16 12.41 -0.04
CA LEU A 26 12.97 13.13 -1.03
C LEU A 26 13.58 14.39 -0.44
N TRP A 27 12.82 15.12 0.38
CA TRP A 27 13.34 16.30 1.05
C TRP A 27 14.44 15.95 2.03
N LEU A 28 14.23 14.91 2.84
CA LEU A 28 15.16 14.55 3.90
C LEU A 28 16.45 13.90 3.39
N LYS A 29 16.34 13.05 2.38
CA LYS A 29 17.48 12.25 1.89
C LYS A 29 18.13 12.80 0.62
N GLU A 30 17.34 13.36 -0.27
CA GLU A 30 17.81 13.78 -1.59
C GLU A 30 17.96 15.28 -1.71
N SER A 31 17.82 16.01 -0.61
CA SER A 31 17.94 17.48 -0.57
C SER A 31 17.01 18.18 -1.58
N LYS A 32 15.84 17.61 -1.80
CA LYS A 32 14.84 18.23 -2.66
C LYS A 32 14.13 19.36 -1.92
N PRO A 33 13.40 20.23 -2.62
CA PRO A 33 12.75 21.38 -1.99
C PRO A 33 11.73 20.98 -0.91
N ALA A 34 11.67 21.79 0.16
CA ALA A 34 10.76 21.52 1.27
C ALA A 34 9.29 21.62 0.89
N TRP A 35 8.94 22.28 -0.23
CA TRP A 35 7.54 22.39 -0.66
C TRP A 35 6.92 21.00 -0.93
N LEU A 36 7.75 19.96 -1.15
CA LEU A 36 7.26 18.60 -1.33
C LEU A 36 6.52 18.08 -0.11
N LEU A 37 6.70 18.70 1.06
CA LEU A 37 5.95 18.32 2.26
C LEU A 37 4.47 18.60 2.13
N ILE A 38 4.07 19.56 1.30
CA ILE A 38 2.66 19.89 1.10
C ILE A 38 1.91 18.77 0.39
N PRO A 39 2.31 18.34 -0.84
CA PRO A 39 1.63 17.21 -1.46
C PRO A 39 1.81 15.91 -0.67
N GLY A 40 2.93 15.77 0.06
CA GLY A 40 3.11 14.61 0.94
C GLY A 40 2.05 14.56 2.02
N ALA A 41 1.82 15.67 2.70
CA ALA A 41 0.81 15.75 3.75
C ALA A 41 -0.60 15.53 3.18
N LEU A 42 -0.89 16.08 2.01
CA LEU A 42 -2.19 15.87 1.35
C LEU A 42 -2.39 14.41 0.99
N SER A 43 -1.35 13.74 0.52
CA SER A 43 -1.42 12.34 0.16
C SER A 43 -1.67 11.46 1.38
N LEU A 44 -1.01 11.77 2.52
CA LEU A 44 -1.25 11.03 3.76
C LEU A 44 -2.65 11.28 4.31
N GLY A 45 -3.17 12.49 4.17
CA GLY A 45 -4.56 12.78 4.52
C GLY A 45 -5.52 11.96 3.68
N LEU A 46 -5.27 11.87 2.39
CA LEU A 46 -6.04 11.03 1.48
C LEU A 46 -5.94 9.56 1.90
N PHE A 47 -4.76 9.11 2.27
CA PHE A 47 -4.56 7.73 2.74
C PHE A 47 -5.45 7.42 3.94
N VAL A 48 -5.47 8.30 4.94
CA VAL A 48 -6.31 8.11 6.13
C VAL A 48 -7.80 8.05 5.74
N TRP A 49 -8.22 8.94 4.87
CA TRP A 49 -9.61 8.96 4.42
C TRP A 49 -9.97 7.67 3.67
N LEU A 50 -9.10 7.23 2.75
CA LEU A 50 -9.34 6.00 1.99
C LEU A 50 -9.38 4.79 2.92
N LEU A 51 -8.51 4.76 3.92
CA LEU A 51 -8.48 3.67 4.88
C LEU A 51 -9.81 3.57 5.64
N SER A 52 -10.42 4.72 5.93
CA SER A 52 -11.70 4.76 6.65
C SER A 52 -12.88 4.22 5.85
N LEU A 53 -12.72 4.07 4.54
CA LEU A 53 -13.80 3.59 3.67
C LEU A 53 -13.91 2.06 3.64
N HIS A 54 -12.96 1.36 4.22
CA HIS A 54 -12.99 -0.11 4.24
C HIS A 54 -14.05 -0.62 5.20
N PRO A 55 -14.93 -1.54 4.75
CA PRO A 55 -16.10 -1.94 5.53
C PRO A 55 -15.85 -3.02 6.57
N THR A 56 -14.64 -3.55 6.68
CA THR A 56 -14.35 -4.63 7.61
C THR A 56 -13.69 -4.12 8.88
N ALA A 57 -13.53 -5.02 9.86
CA ALA A 57 -12.87 -4.68 11.11
C ALA A 57 -11.43 -4.21 10.84
N THR A 58 -10.97 -3.23 11.62
CA THR A 58 -9.69 -2.58 11.43
C THR A 58 -8.53 -3.55 11.33
N GLY A 59 -8.49 -4.57 12.21
CA GLY A 59 -7.41 -5.55 12.20
C GLY A 59 -7.31 -6.31 10.89
N ARG A 60 -8.45 -6.72 10.35
CA ARG A 60 -8.47 -7.43 9.07
C ARG A 60 -8.12 -6.51 7.92
N VAL A 61 -8.54 -5.26 7.97
CA VAL A 61 -8.19 -4.27 6.94
C VAL A 61 -6.68 -4.13 6.86
N TYR A 62 -6.01 -3.94 7.99
CA TYR A 62 -4.55 -3.80 7.99
C TYR A 62 -3.85 -5.07 7.54
N ALA A 63 -4.33 -6.24 7.95
CA ALA A 63 -3.72 -7.50 7.55
C ALA A 63 -3.83 -7.74 6.04
N ALA A 64 -5.01 -7.51 5.49
CA ALA A 64 -5.25 -7.65 4.06
C ALA A 64 -4.52 -6.57 3.27
N TYR A 65 -4.55 -5.34 3.78
CA TYR A 65 -3.88 -4.20 3.17
C TYR A 65 -2.38 -4.44 3.06
N GLY A 66 -1.77 -5.08 4.08
CA GLY A 66 -0.35 -5.37 4.07
C GLY A 66 0.10 -6.17 2.84
N GLY A 67 -0.71 -7.16 2.43
CA GLY A 67 -0.41 -7.95 1.23
C GLY A 67 -0.49 -7.12 -0.05
N VAL A 68 -1.52 -6.29 -0.16
CA VAL A 68 -1.66 -5.38 -1.30
C VAL A 68 -0.54 -4.36 -1.30
N TYR A 69 -0.20 -3.85 -0.12
CA TYR A 69 0.89 -2.88 0.04
C TYR A 69 2.21 -3.44 -0.47
N VAL A 70 2.53 -4.70 -0.15
CA VAL A 70 3.75 -5.33 -0.62
C VAL A 70 3.79 -5.36 -2.14
N PHE A 71 2.67 -5.70 -2.78
CA PHE A 71 2.59 -5.71 -4.23
C PHE A 71 2.86 -4.32 -4.82
N VAL A 72 2.19 -3.29 -4.26
CA VAL A 72 2.38 -1.91 -4.72
C VAL A 72 3.82 -1.45 -4.48
N ALA A 73 4.41 -1.82 -3.34
CA ALA A 73 5.79 -1.45 -3.03
C ALA A 73 6.78 -2.06 -4.04
N ILE A 74 6.55 -3.29 -4.48
CA ILE A 74 7.41 -3.92 -5.50
C ILE A 74 7.26 -3.21 -6.84
N LEU A 75 6.04 -2.82 -7.22
CA LEU A 75 5.84 -2.03 -8.43
C LEU A 75 6.51 -0.66 -8.30
N TRP A 76 6.44 -0.05 -7.14
CA TRP A 76 7.09 1.24 -6.89
C TRP A 76 8.60 1.13 -7.04
N LEU A 77 9.19 0.07 -6.49
CA LEU A 77 10.61 -0.21 -6.62
C LEU A 77 11.01 -0.25 -8.09
N TRP A 78 10.22 -0.91 -8.91
CA TRP A 78 10.51 -1.07 -10.33
C TRP A 78 10.26 0.20 -11.12
N LEU A 79 9.08 0.80 -10.95
CA LEU A 79 8.63 1.91 -11.82
C LEU A 79 9.16 3.28 -11.38
N VAL A 80 9.26 3.50 -10.07
CA VAL A 80 9.68 4.80 -9.52
C VAL A 80 11.16 4.80 -9.17
N ASN A 81 11.63 3.79 -8.44
CA ASN A 81 13.04 3.72 -8.04
C ASN A 81 13.95 3.23 -9.16
N GLY A 82 13.38 2.63 -10.20
CA GLY A 82 14.15 2.15 -11.34
C GLY A 82 14.93 0.88 -11.10
N GLU A 83 14.64 0.16 -10.02
CA GLU A 83 15.30 -1.10 -9.72
C GLU A 83 14.42 -2.28 -10.09
N LYS A 84 14.97 -3.24 -10.83
CA LYS A 84 14.24 -4.42 -11.22
C LYS A 84 14.09 -5.34 -10.00
N PRO A 85 12.87 -5.83 -9.69
CA PRO A 85 12.69 -6.75 -8.58
C PRO A 85 13.51 -8.03 -8.75
N THR A 86 14.11 -8.49 -7.66
CA THR A 86 14.86 -9.75 -7.65
C THR A 86 13.91 -10.92 -7.47
N THR A 87 14.43 -12.13 -7.64
CA THR A 87 13.67 -13.34 -7.37
C THR A 87 13.20 -13.39 -5.91
N TRP A 88 14.03 -12.90 -4.98
CA TRP A 88 13.67 -12.84 -3.57
C TRP A 88 12.51 -11.87 -3.32
N ASP A 89 12.51 -10.72 -4.00
CA ASP A 89 11.43 -9.76 -3.90
C ASP A 89 10.11 -10.38 -4.36
N ILE A 90 10.13 -11.07 -5.47
CA ILE A 90 8.94 -11.71 -6.03
C ILE A 90 8.45 -12.85 -5.13
N ALA A 91 9.37 -13.67 -4.63
CA ALA A 91 9.00 -14.76 -3.72
C ALA A 91 8.35 -14.23 -2.45
N GLY A 92 8.92 -13.18 -1.85
CA GLY A 92 8.35 -12.56 -0.66
C GLY A 92 6.99 -11.96 -0.92
N ALA A 93 6.84 -11.29 -2.07
CA ALA A 93 5.56 -10.70 -2.45
C ALA A 93 4.48 -11.78 -2.63
N LEU A 94 4.82 -12.90 -3.26
CA LEU A 94 3.86 -14.00 -3.46
C LEU A 94 3.41 -14.59 -2.12
N VAL A 95 4.32 -14.76 -1.18
CA VAL A 95 3.98 -15.26 0.16
C VAL A 95 3.05 -14.27 0.88
N ALA A 96 3.37 -12.98 0.82
CA ALA A 96 2.58 -11.95 1.49
C ALA A 96 1.16 -11.87 0.91
N ILE A 97 1.05 -11.92 -0.43
CA ILE A 97 -0.25 -11.87 -1.10
C ILE A 97 -1.05 -13.13 -0.79
N SER A 98 -0.39 -14.29 -0.72
CA SER A 98 -1.06 -15.54 -0.34
C SER A 98 -1.61 -15.46 1.08
N GLY A 99 -0.85 -14.89 2.01
CA GLY A 99 -1.30 -14.68 3.39
C GLY A 99 -2.50 -13.74 3.44
N MET A 100 -2.45 -12.64 2.69
CA MET A 100 -3.57 -11.70 2.59
C MET A 100 -4.82 -12.40 2.05
N ALA A 101 -4.67 -13.20 1.00
CA ALA A 101 -5.79 -13.91 0.39
C ALA A 101 -6.44 -14.88 1.39
N ILE A 102 -5.63 -15.57 2.19
CA ILE A 102 -6.15 -16.46 3.23
C ILE A 102 -7.03 -15.68 4.20
N ILE A 103 -6.58 -14.51 4.63
CA ILE A 103 -7.34 -13.68 5.57
C ILE A 103 -8.65 -13.20 4.94
N MET A 104 -8.58 -12.74 3.68
CA MET A 104 -9.75 -12.14 3.03
C MET A 104 -10.80 -13.16 2.61
N PHE A 105 -10.36 -14.34 2.17
CA PHE A 105 -11.26 -15.35 1.59
C PHE A 105 -11.62 -16.47 2.55
N SER A 106 -11.05 -16.49 3.76
CA SER A 106 -11.40 -17.52 4.73
C SER A 106 -12.85 -17.38 5.17
N PRO A 107 -13.57 -18.51 5.32
CA PRO A 107 -14.90 -18.46 5.90
C PRO A 107 -14.82 -17.99 7.35
N ARG A 108 -15.80 -17.17 7.75
CA ARG A 108 -15.85 -16.63 9.11
C ARG A 108 -17.18 -16.98 9.76
N PRO A 109 -17.16 -17.23 11.09
CA PRO A 109 -18.42 -17.41 11.82
C PRO A 109 -19.25 -16.14 11.71
N ALA A 110 -20.53 -16.33 11.64
CA ALA A 110 -21.47 -15.22 11.56
C ALA A 110 -21.45 -14.36 12.82
#